data_eb783c7c1f0e71e9e9fe20accdd70935
#
_entry.id   eb783c7c1f0e71e9e9fe20accdd70935
#
_cell.length_a   1.000
_cell.length_b   1.000
_cell.length_c   1.000
_cell.angle_alpha   90.00
_cell.angle_beta   90.00
_cell.angle_gamma   90.00
#
_symmetry.space_group_name_H-M   'P 1'
#
loop_
_entity.id
_entity.type
_entity.pdbx_description
1 polymer ?
#
loop_
_entity_poly.entity_id
_entity_poly.type
_entity_poly.pdbx_seq_one_letter_code
_entity_poly.pdbx_strand_id
1 'polypeptide(L)'
;PYVTGAQLQAEAMKLGLNTHIIGAGPVCSPLASATSGWGVGWDCIYMSYSARNVLGVEWVLPNGEILYLGTPGSGLGWFCGDGPGPSLRGILRGTSGALGGHGVFTRCAIKLFPWPGPKQLKHEGLLMDAQTEIPENMRFHICMLPDKKSLADAVYEIGEAEIGYLATRVSPTVFLYGATPRLFRKITQTSAIRNILSKTMKWTFIIVLAGFSERDIDFQESALKKILADYRGLSLEMADVPMLGPVLPLNFLRVSAIPAIFRLGGLFTTALGRNETWDTQLDWADVGEEMRKERIERGEVLDDLGDNPFMALYENNTFSHCENIFQYDIRNQTHLDALHTIFSESTIRAIELCQEPLSSFDLRLRKLLSPLLGNYNHWQKQISQNIDPEGAADTGFYCDEKDYDITGGNPELKEKLEKLIAERKSL
;
A
#
# COMPACT_ATOMS: atom_id res chain seq x y z
N PRO A 1 -3.45 11.30 18.81
CA PRO A 1 -2.65 11.84 17.71
C PRO A 1 -1.12 11.81 17.95
N TYR A 2 -0.69 11.56 19.19
CA TYR A 2 0.74 11.57 19.56
C TYR A 2 1.38 10.18 19.58
N VAL A 3 0.60 9.10 19.47
CA VAL A 3 1.12 7.74 19.37
C VAL A 3 1.56 7.47 17.95
N THR A 4 2.77 6.97 17.77
CA THR A 4 3.28 6.52 16.48
C THR A 4 3.07 5.01 16.29
N GLY A 5 3.08 4.56 15.05
CA GLY A 5 3.03 3.13 14.73
C GLY A 5 4.14 2.33 15.42
N ALA A 6 5.36 2.88 15.46
CA ALA A 6 6.50 2.25 16.15
C ALA A 6 6.27 2.08 17.65
N GLN A 7 5.71 3.08 18.32
CA GLN A 7 5.39 2.99 19.74
C GLN A 7 4.33 1.92 20.00
N LEU A 8 3.25 1.92 19.20
CA LEU A 8 2.19 0.93 19.33
C LEU A 8 2.71 -0.50 19.09
N GLN A 9 3.50 -0.71 18.03
CA GLN A 9 4.11 -1.99 17.74
C GLN A 9 5.04 -2.46 18.87
N ALA A 10 5.89 -1.56 19.38
CA ALA A 10 6.81 -1.90 20.47
C ALA A 10 6.07 -2.33 21.74
N GLU A 11 4.96 -1.67 22.09
CA GLU A 11 4.17 -2.06 23.25
C GLU A 11 3.42 -3.38 23.02
N ALA A 12 2.88 -3.60 21.82
CA ALA A 12 2.22 -4.85 21.48
C ALA A 12 3.19 -6.05 21.50
N MET A 13 4.39 -5.90 20.95
CA MET A 13 5.41 -6.96 20.92
C MET A 13 5.84 -7.43 22.31
N LYS A 14 5.86 -6.56 23.30
CA LYS A 14 6.15 -6.95 24.71
C LYS A 14 5.18 -8.01 25.24
N LEU A 15 3.96 -7.99 24.72
CA LEU A 15 2.86 -8.90 25.08
C LEU A 15 2.75 -10.09 24.11
N GLY A 16 3.66 -10.26 23.16
CA GLY A 16 3.58 -11.30 22.13
C GLY A 16 2.50 -11.02 21.08
N LEU A 17 2.21 -9.75 20.84
CA LEU A 17 1.22 -9.27 19.87
C LEU A 17 1.87 -8.29 18.89
N ASN A 18 1.25 -8.09 17.75
CA ASN A 18 1.65 -7.07 16.78
C ASN A 18 0.42 -6.47 16.11
N THR A 19 0.62 -5.38 15.40
CA THR A 19 -0.40 -4.74 14.58
C THR A 19 0.20 -4.32 13.25
N HIS A 20 -0.68 -4.11 12.28
CA HIS A 20 -0.31 -3.58 10.98
C HIS A 20 0.39 -2.21 11.10
N ILE A 21 1.50 -2.06 10.39
CA ILE A 21 2.24 -0.79 10.26
C ILE A 21 2.14 -0.30 8.83
N ILE A 22 1.66 0.92 8.68
CA ILE A 22 1.47 1.52 7.35
C ILE A 22 2.79 1.72 6.60
N GLY A 23 2.74 1.59 5.27
CA GLY A 23 3.90 1.73 4.39
C GLY A 23 4.57 3.10 4.44
N ALA A 24 3.84 4.17 4.78
CA ALA A 24 4.39 5.51 4.98
C ALA A 24 5.37 5.62 6.16
N GLY A 25 5.48 4.58 6.96
CA GLY A 25 6.52 4.41 7.96
C GLY A 25 6.03 4.43 9.40
N PRO A 26 6.93 4.01 10.32
CA PRO A 26 6.59 3.77 11.71
C PRO A 26 6.32 5.04 12.52
N VAL A 27 6.61 6.21 11.96
CA VAL A 27 6.37 7.52 12.60
C VAL A 27 4.97 8.07 12.37
N CYS A 28 4.19 7.45 11.48
CA CYS A 28 2.83 7.86 11.21
C CYS A 28 1.88 7.49 12.35
N SER A 29 0.78 8.24 12.45
CA SER A 29 -0.26 8.00 13.45
C SER A 29 -1.11 6.78 13.09
N PRO A 30 -1.16 5.73 13.94
CA PRO A 30 -2.06 4.61 13.72
C PRO A 30 -3.53 5.01 13.81
N LEU A 31 -3.87 6.04 14.58
CA LEU A 31 -5.22 6.58 14.61
C LEU A 31 -5.62 7.13 13.24
N ALA A 32 -4.80 8.00 12.65
CA ALA A 32 -5.08 8.58 11.35
C ALA A 32 -5.16 7.52 10.24
N SER A 33 -4.22 6.57 10.21
CA SER A 33 -4.20 5.50 9.21
C SER A 33 -5.38 4.54 9.32
N ALA A 34 -5.92 4.35 10.53
CA ALA A 34 -7.06 3.46 10.75
C ALA A 34 -8.42 4.13 10.50
N THR A 35 -8.52 5.46 10.60
CA THR A 35 -9.81 6.17 10.52
C THR A 35 -9.92 7.13 9.35
N SER A 36 -8.82 7.75 8.94
CA SER A 36 -8.88 8.94 8.09
C SER A 36 -8.00 8.88 6.85
N GLY A 37 -7.19 7.86 6.68
CA GLY A 37 -6.32 7.79 5.51
C GLY A 37 -5.57 6.48 5.36
N TRP A 38 -5.04 6.26 4.24
CA TRP A 38 -4.27 5.15 3.70
C TRP A 38 -3.49 4.32 4.73
N GLY A 39 -4.12 3.28 5.21
CA GLY A 39 -3.51 2.39 6.16
C GLY A 39 -2.94 1.13 5.51
N VAL A 40 -2.21 1.25 4.42
CA VAL A 40 -1.63 0.12 3.67
C VAL A 40 -0.15 -0.06 3.98
N GLY A 41 0.30 -1.30 4.13
CA GLY A 41 1.70 -1.65 4.37
C GLY A 41 2.03 -3.05 3.86
N TRP A 42 3.22 -3.54 4.19
CA TRP A 42 3.72 -4.81 3.65
C TRP A 42 3.23 -6.05 4.41
N ASP A 43 2.74 -5.85 5.62
CA ASP A 43 2.25 -6.90 6.52
C ASP A 43 0.74 -7.17 6.39
N CYS A 44 0.15 -6.76 5.29
CA CYS A 44 -1.29 -6.88 5.05
C CYS A 44 -1.78 -8.30 4.79
N ILE A 45 -0.92 -9.21 4.33
CA ILE A 45 -1.31 -10.60 4.04
C ILE A 45 -1.95 -11.28 5.25
N TYR A 46 -1.42 -11.01 6.43
CA TYR A 46 -1.88 -11.60 7.68
C TYR A 46 -2.81 -10.65 8.45
N MET A 47 -2.48 -9.36 8.49
CA MET A 47 -3.14 -8.40 9.37
C MET A 47 -4.14 -7.49 8.65
N SER A 48 -4.22 -7.53 7.32
CA SER A 48 -5.00 -6.61 6.51
C SER A 48 -4.59 -5.14 6.69
N TYR A 49 -5.23 -4.23 5.99
CA TYR A 49 -4.94 -2.80 6.10
C TYR A 49 -5.62 -2.14 7.32
N SER A 50 -5.11 -0.98 7.73
CA SER A 50 -5.45 -0.37 9.02
C SER A 50 -6.95 -0.16 9.26
N ALA A 51 -7.70 0.32 8.27
CA ALA A 51 -9.14 0.60 8.44
C ALA A 51 -9.97 -0.67 8.72
N ARG A 52 -9.54 -1.84 8.26
CA ARG A 52 -10.19 -3.12 8.57
C ARG A 52 -9.91 -3.62 9.99
N ASN A 53 -8.88 -3.09 10.62
CA ASN A 53 -8.49 -3.44 11.98
C ASN A 53 -9.17 -2.59 13.06
N VAL A 54 -10.00 -1.62 12.68
CA VAL A 54 -10.75 -0.81 13.64
C VAL A 54 -11.82 -1.63 14.33
N LEU A 55 -11.77 -1.65 15.66
CA LEU A 55 -12.75 -2.32 16.53
C LEU A 55 -13.73 -1.33 17.16
N GLY A 56 -13.28 -0.14 17.47
CA GLY A 56 -14.09 0.93 18.04
C GLY A 56 -13.43 2.29 17.85
N VAL A 57 -14.22 3.36 17.89
CA VAL A 57 -13.72 4.73 17.81
C VAL A 57 -14.50 5.66 18.74
N GLU A 58 -13.80 6.67 19.23
CA GLU A 58 -14.38 7.88 19.76
C GLU A 58 -14.33 8.94 18.65
N TRP A 59 -15.50 9.42 18.29
CA TRP A 59 -15.70 10.24 17.12
C TRP A 59 -16.45 11.52 17.50
N VAL A 60 -15.79 12.65 17.39
CA VAL A 60 -16.43 13.97 17.53
C VAL A 60 -17.08 14.32 16.19
N LEU A 61 -18.39 14.30 16.18
CA LEU A 61 -19.21 14.65 15.01
C LEU A 61 -19.10 16.14 14.68
N PRO A 62 -19.44 16.56 13.45
CA PRO A 62 -19.37 17.97 13.05
C PRO A 62 -20.19 18.91 13.93
N ASN A 63 -21.28 18.44 14.53
CA ASN A 63 -22.11 19.20 15.46
C ASN A 63 -21.53 19.28 16.89
N GLY A 64 -20.36 18.66 17.14
CA GLY A 64 -19.68 18.62 18.44
C GLY A 64 -20.13 17.48 19.37
N GLU A 65 -21.11 16.67 18.98
CA GLU A 65 -21.46 15.47 19.74
C GLU A 65 -20.39 14.40 19.66
N ILE A 66 -20.28 13.59 20.72
CA ILE A 66 -19.33 12.49 20.77
C ILE A 66 -20.07 11.18 20.53
N LEU A 67 -19.73 10.51 19.44
CA LEU A 67 -20.21 9.17 19.11
C LEU A 67 -19.16 8.14 19.49
N TYR A 68 -19.56 7.12 20.23
CA TYR A 68 -18.75 5.95 20.55
C TYR A 68 -19.20 4.77 19.69
N LEU A 69 -18.33 4.30 18.79
CA LEU A 69 -18.56 3.06 18.06
C LEU A 69 -17.82 1.90 18.73
N GLY A 70 -18.53 0.81 18.97
CA GLY A 70 -18.10 -0.36 19.74
C GLY A 70 -19.18 -0.75 20.74
N THR A 71 -18.79 -1.34 21.88
CA THR A 71 -19.70 -1.70 22.96
C THR A 71 -19.29 -1.04 24.29
N PRO A 72 -19.24 0.30 24.40
CA PRO A 72 -18.84 0.97 25.64
C PRO A 72 -19.80 0.71 26.81
N GLY A 73 -21.05 0.38 26.53
CA GLY A 73 -22.06 0.04 27.53
C GLY A 73 -21.84 -1.28 28.27
N SER A 74 -20.84 -2.08 27.86
CA SER A 74 -20.47 -3.33 28.57
C SER A 74 -19.85 -3.11 29.94
N GLY A 75 -19.43 -1.89 30.27
CA GLY A 75 -18.69 -1.57 31.49
C GLY A 75 -17.22 -2.03 31.47
N LEU A 76 -16.77 -2.67 30.40
CA LEU A 76 -15.39 -3.17 30.22
C LEU A 76 -14.47 -2.17 29.52
N GLY A 77 -14.87 -0.90 29.44
CA GLY A 77 -14.15 0.12 28.70
C GLY A 77 -14.38 0.03 27.20
N TRP A 78 -13.33 0.23 26.44
CA TRP A 78 -13.34 0.16 24.98
C TRP A 78 -13.37 -1.30 24.50
N PHE A 79 -14.54 -1.85 24.37
CA PHE A 79 -14.72 -3.20 23.89
C PHE A 79 -15.13 -3.21 22.41
N CYS A 80 -14.70 -4.23 21.68
CA CYS A 80 -14.79 -4.36 20.23
C CYS A 80 -16.09 -4.96 19.70
N GLY A 81 -17.18 -4.91 20.42
CA GLY A 81 -18.45 -5.42 19.95
C GLY A 81 -19.04 -4.57 18.81
N ASP A 82 -19.81 -5.21 17.94
CA ASP A 82 -20.45 -4.52 16.82
C ASP A 82 -21.71 -3.74 17.21
N GLY A 83 -22.22 -3.96 18.41
CA GLY A 83 -23.49 -3.42 18.86
C GLY A 83 -24.70 -4.13 18.25
N PRO A 84 -25.93 -3.70 18.64
CA PRO A 84 -27.17 -4.35 18.23
C PRO A 84 -27.72 -3.76 16.94
N GLY A 85 -27.13 -3.87 15.81
CA GLY A 85 -27.65 -3.34 14.55
C GLY A 85 -26.54 -3.07 13.54
N PRO A 86 -26.85 -2.34 12.46
CA PRO A 86 -25.84 -1.98 11.46
C PRO A 86 -24.69 -1.19 12.09
N SER A 87 -23.47 -1.61 11.79
CA SER A 87 -22.28 -0.94 12.33
C SER A 87 -21.90 0.27 11.49
N LEU A 88 -21.84 1.45 12.12
CA LEU A 88 -21.33 2.66 11.50
C LEU A 88 -19.82 2.62 11.21
N ARG A 89 -19.11 1.56 11.64
CA ARG A 89 -17.70 1.34 11.25
C ARG A 89 -17.54 1.21 9.75
N GLY A 90 -18.60 0.85 9.01
CA GLY A 90 -18.58 0.82 7.55
C GLY A 90 -18.17 2.15 6.91
N ILE A 91 -18.50 3.27 7.54
CA ILE A 91 -18.12 4.62 7.07
C ILE A 91 -16.58 4.81 7.08
N LEU A 92 -15.88 4.10 7.97
CA LEU A 92 -14.43 4.22 8.16
C LEU A 92 -13.64 3.19 7.33
N ARG A 93 -14.31 2.15 6.81
CA ARG A 93 -13.65 0.96 6.27
C ARG A 93 -13.27 1.01 4.79
N GLY A 94 -13.47 2.14 4.13
CA GLY A 94 -12.95 2.33 2.78
C GLY A 94 -11.41 2.34 2.74
N THR A 95 -10.83 2.11 1.59
CA THR A 95 -9.36 2.18 1.37
C THR A 95 -8.78 3.48 1.88
N SER A 96 -9.49 4.57 1.70
CA SER A 96 -9.09 5.91 2.11
C SER A 96 -9.66 6.33 3.47
N GLY A 97 -10.41 5.48 4.15
CA GLY A 97 -11.08 5.84 5.39
C GLY A 97 -12.04 7.01 5.23
N ALA A 98 -12.28 7.75 6.30
CA ALA A 98 -13.18 8.91 6.29
C ALA A 98 -12.56 10.20 5.74
N LEU A 99 -11.26 10.26 5.55
CA LEU A 99 -10.48 11.41 5.02
C LEU A 99 -10.88 12.78 5.62
N GLY A 100 -11.26 12.80 6.89
CA GLY A 100 -11.68 14.03 7.57
C GLY A 100 -13.08 14.54 7.23
N GLY A 101 -13.79 13.91 6.29
CA GLY A 101 -15.06 14.39 5.78
C GLY A 101 -16.27 14.27 6.70
N HIS A 102 -16.10 13.72 7.90
CA HIS A 102 -17.23 13.45 8.81
C HIS A 102 -16.97 13.84 10.27
N GLY A 103 -15.97 14.68 10.53
CA GLY A 103 -15.61 15.10 11.88
C GLY A 103 -14.21 14.63 12.30
N VAL A 104 -13.97 14.54 13.62
CA VAL A 104 -12.62 14.27 14.17
C VAL A 104 -12.61 13.00 15.01
N PHE A 105 -11.73 12.08 14.66
CA PHE A 105 -11.49 10.88 15.46
C PHE A 105 -10.40 11.17 16.50
N THR A 106 -10.71 10.92 17.76
CA THR A 106 -9.84 11.23 18.89
C THR A 106 -9.17 10.00 19.49
N ARG A 107 -9.84 8.84 19.39
CA ARG A 107 -9.34 7.53 19.84
C ARG A 107 -9.84 6.43 18.94
N CYS A 108 -9.05 5.35 18.85
CA CYS A 108 -9.51 4.10 18.25
C CYS A 108 -8.98 2.90 19.01
N ALA A 109 -9.78 1.84 19.03
CA ALA A 109 -9.35 0.50 19.36
C ALA A 109 -9.08 -0.25 18.07
N ILE A 110 -7.92 -0.88 17.96
CA ILE A 110 -7.51 -1.66 16.79
C ILE A 110 -7.21 -3.10 17.18
N LYS A 111 -7.42 -4.00 16.23
CA LYS A 111 -7.14 -5.41 16.39
C LYS A 111 -5.62 -5.64 16.50
N LEU A 112 -5.23 -6.45 17.45
CA LEU A 112 -3.88 -6.99 17.57
C LEU A 112 -3.87 -8.44 17.14
N PHE A 113 -2.72 -8.89 16.65
CA PHE A 113 -2.50 -10.21 16.10
C PHE A 113 -1.36 -10.91 16.86
N PRO A 114 -1.35 -12.24 16.97
CA PRO A 114 -0.25 -12.97 17.56
C PRO A 114 1.07 -12.63 16.85
N TRP A 115 2.11 -12.39 17.65
CA TRP A 115 3.45 -12.09 17.18
C TRP A 115 4.38 -13.25 17.51
N PRO A 116 4.87 -14.01 16.52
CA PRO A 116 5.77 -15.12 16.77
C PRO A 116 7.21 -14.69 17.09
N GLY A 117 7.58 -13.45 16.77
CA GLY A 117 8.93 -12.95 16.94
C GLY A 117 9.29 -12.56 18.38
N PRO A 118 10.48 -12.02 18.59
CA PRO A 118 10.96 -11.63 19.91
C PRO A 118 10.18 -10.43 20.45
N LYS A 119 10.11 -10.30 21.77
CA LYS A 119 9.46 -9.16 22.45
C LYS A 119 10.10 -7.82 22.12
N GLN A 120 11.34 -7.84 21.69
CA GLN A 120 12.09 -6.68 21.26
C GLN A 120 12.99 -7.06 20.07
N LEU A 121 12.84 -6.34 18.97
CA LEU A 121 13.76 -6.43 17.84
C LEU A 121 15.04 -5.66 18.19
N LYS A 122 16.14 -6.38 18.38
CA LYS A 122 17.45 -5.77 18.57
C LYS A 122 17.92 -5.21 17.23
N HIS A 123 18.44 -3.99 17.25
CA HIS A 123 18.99 -3.39 16.05
C HIS A 123 20.16 -2.46 16.40
N GLU A 124 21.09 -2.33 15.47
CA GLU A 124 22.19 -1.38 15.50
C GLU A 124 22.07 -0.40 14.35
N GLY A 125 22.39 0.87 14.60
CA GLY A 125 22.29 1.92 13.61
C GLY A 125 20.94 2.65 13.59
N LEU A 126 20.82 3.63 12.70
CA LEU A 126 19.65 4.49 12.56
C LEU A 126 19.02 4.35 11.18
N LEU A 127 17.69 4.35 11.15
CA LEU A 127 16.90 4.34 9.92
C LEU A 127 17.27 3.18 8.96
N MET A 128 17.59 3.51 7.72
CA MET A 128 17.76 2.56 6.62
C MET A 128 19.05 1.73 6.71
N ASP A 129 20.04 2.21 7.45
CA ASP A 129 21.30 1.51 7.64
C ASP A 129 21.27 0.65 8.92
N ALA A 130 20.13 0.65 9.61
CA ALA A 130 19.97 -0.16 10.81
C ALA A 130 20.02 -1.64 10.45
N GLN A 131 20.80 -2.37 11.23
CA GLN A 131 20.98 -3.82 11.09
C GLN A 131 20.24 -4.55 12.21
N THR A 132 19.70 -5.70 11.91
CA THR A 132 19.07 -6.58 12.90
C THR A 132 19.36 -8.03 12.57
N GLU A 133 19.43 -8.85 13.61
CA GLU A 133 19.47 -10.29 13.46
C GLU A 133 18.08 -10.79 13.01
N ILE A 134 18.06 -11.76 12.11
CA ILE A 134 16.83 -12.45 11.74
C ILE A 134 16.39 -13.30 12.93
N PRO A 135 15.13 -13.14 13.41
CA PRO A 135 14.63 -13.99 14.49
C PRO A 135 14.66 -15.47 14.10
N GLU A 136 15.03 -16.36 15.04
CA GLU A 136 15.19 -17.79 14.77
C GLU A 136 13.95 -18.47 14.16
N ASN A 137 12.79 -17.97 14.52
CA ASN A 137 11.49 -18.46 14.04
C ASN A 137 10.91 -17.66 12.88
N MET A 138 11.79 -17.02 12.10
CA MET A 138 11.44 -16.33 10.86
C MET A 138 12.39 -16.71 9.72
N ARG A 139 11.86 -16.72 8.49
CA ARG A 139 12.62 -16.89 7.26
C ARG A 139 12.21 -15.82 6.27
N PHE A 140 13.18 -15.21 5.62
CA PHE A 140 12.98 -14.14 4.65
C PHE A 140 13.43 -14.63 3.28
N HIS A 141 12.50 -14.76 2.36
CA HIS A 141 12.78 -15.28 1.03
C HIS A 141 12.54 -14.21 -0.04
N ILE A 142 13.47 -14.13 -0.98
CA ILE A 142 13.30 -13.46 -2.26
C ILE A 142 12.91 -14.55 -3.27
N CYS A 143 11.69 -14.51 -3.75
CA CYS A 143 11.14 -15.51 -4.67
C CYS A 143 11.14 -14.94 -6.09
N MET A 144 11.64 -15.68 -7.03
CA MET A 144 11.78 -15.30 -8.45
C MET A 144 11.01 -16.29 -9.31
N LEU A 145 10.14 -15.81 -10.17
CA LEU A 145 9.34 -16.61 -11.10
C LEU A 145 9.78 -16.31 -12.54
N PRO A 146 9.54 -17.24 -13.48
CA PRO A 146 9.97 -17.06 -14.87
C PRO A 146 9.13 -16.01 -15.63
N ASP A 147 7.86 -15.83 -15.26
CA ASP A 147 6.93 -14.95 -15.95
C ASP A 147 5.80 -14.46 -15.03
N LYS A 148 5.02 -13.50 -15.54
CA LYS A 148 3.92 -12.87 -14.81
C LYS A 148 2.84 -13.86 -14.38
N LYS A 149 2.48 -14.79 -15.27
CA LYS A 149 1.44 -15.78 -14.95
C LYS A 149 1.90 -16.72 -13.84
N SER A 150 3.11 -17.22 -13.92
CA SER A 150 3.71 -18.05 -12.87
C SER A 150 3.77 -17.32 -11.53
N LEU A 151 4.09 -16.01 -11.55
CA LEU A 151 4.05 -15.18 -10.34
C LEU A 151 2.63 -15.05 -9.78
N ALA A 152 1.64 -14.79 -10.64
CA ALA A 152 0.26 -14.66 -10.20
C ALA A 152 -0.26 -15.96 -9.57
N ASP A 153 -0.09 -17.06 -10.26
CA ASP A 153 -0.56 -18.37 -9.82
C ASP A 153 0.12 -18.82 -8.51
N ALA A 154 1.45 -18.67 -8.40
CA ALA A 154 2.19 -19.02 -7.20
C ALA A 154 1.75 -18.21 -5.97
N VAL A 155 1.49 -16.92 -6.13
CA VAL A 155 1.03 -16.06 -5.04
C VAL A 155 -0.38 -16.43 -4.58
N TYR A 156 -1.27 -16.79 -5.49
CA TYR A 156 -2.60 -17.31 -5.14
C TYR A 156 -2.50 -18.64 -4.37
N GLU A 157 -1.67 -19.58 -4.83
CA GLU A 157 -1.50 -20.85 -4.14
C GLU A 157 -0.85 -20.69 -2.74
N ILE A 158 0.05 -19.72 -2.57
CA ILE A 158 0.57 -19.32 -1.26
C ILE A 158 -0.57 -18.84 -0.33
N GLY A 159 -1.50 -18.06 -0.86
CA GLY A 159 -2.68 -17.61 -0.12
C GLY A 159 -3.60 -18.76 0.27
N GLU A 160 -3.87 -19.69 -0.64
CA GLU A 160 -4.67 -20.90 -0.39
C GLU A 160 -4.01 -21.85 0.64
N ALA A 161 -2.68 -21.90 0.65
CA ALA A 161 -1.92 -22.66 1.64
C ALA A 161 -1.87 -21.97 3.02
N GLU A 162 -2.38 -20.74 3.14
CA GLU A 162 -2.38 -19.92 4.36
C GLU A 162 -0.99 -19.77 5.01
N ILE A 163 0.07 -19.71 4.19
CA ILE A 163 1.44 -19.52 4.64
C ILE A 163 1.91 -18.09 4.41
N GLY A 164 2.86 -17.65 5.25
CA GLY A 164 3.45 -16.32 5.16
C GLY A 164 2.87 -15.34 6.18
N TYR A 165 3.76 -14.57 6.77
CA TYR A 165 3.44 -13.48 7.69
C TYR A 165 3.31 -12.14 6.97
N LEU A 166 4.14 -11.95 5.95
CA LEU A 166 4.22 -10.75 5.12
C LEU A 166 4.57 -11.17 3.70
N ALA A 167 3.93 -10.58 2.72
CA ALA A 167 4.33 -10.72 1.33
C ALA A 167 4.16 -9.39 0.57
N THR A 168 5.13 -9.08 -0.29
CA THR A 168 5.14 -7.84 -1.05
C THR A 168 5.93 -8.00 -2.34
N ARG A 169 5.48 -7.34 -3.40
CA ARG A 169 6.32 -7.09 -4.57
C ARG A 169 6.86 -5.67 -4.47
N VAL A 170 8.16 -5.55 -4.55
CA VAL A 170 8.87 -4.28 -4.55
C VAL A 170 9.81 -4.21 -5.73
N SER A 171 10.16 -3.00 -6.13
CA SER A 171 11.13 -2.77 -7.19
C SER A 171 12.44 -3.52 -6.92
N PRO A 172 13.09 -4.08 -7.95
CA PRO A 172 14.47 -4.58 -7.85
C PRO A 172 15.45 -3.55 -7.26
N THR A 173 15.13 -2.27 -7.33
CA THR A 173 15.94 -1.20 -6.73
C THR A 173 15.96 -1.23 -5.20
N VAL A 174 15.02 -1.93 -4.55
CA VAL A 174 15.04 -2.13 -3.09
C VAL A 174 16.35 -2.77 -2.61
N PHE A 175 16.93 -3.63 -3.43
CA PHE A 175 18.21 -4.27 -3.14
C PHE A 175 19.40 -3.29 -3.15
N LEU A 176 19.18 -2.06 -3.60
CA LEU A 176 20.17 -0.99 -3.63
C LEU A 176 19.96 0.07 -2.54
N TYR A 177 19.02 -0.15 -1.62
CA TYR A 177 18.67 0.84 -0.59
C TYR A 177 19.83 1.23 0.31
N GLY A 178 20.78 0.33 0.57
CA GLY A 178 22.02 0.64 1.28
C GLY A 178 23.01 1.52 0.49
N ALA A 179 22.83 1.66 -0.82
CA ALA A 179 23.76 2.40 -1.66
C ALA A 179 23.62 3.92 -1.49
N THR A 180 24.75 4.63 -1.52
CA THR A 180 24.73 6.09 -1.63
C THR A 180 24.14 6.51 -3.00
N PRO A 181 23.57 7.73 -3.15
CA PRO A 181 23.03 8.18 -4.44
C PRO A 181 24.05 8.12 -5.60
N ARG A 182 25.34 8.35 -5.29
CA ARG A 182 26.41 8.23 -6.28
C ARG A 182 26.65 6.79 -6.70
N LEU A 183 26.70 5.88 -5.74
CA LEU A 183 26.88 4.45 -6.00
C LEU A 183 25.65 3.88 -6.70
N PHE A 184 24.45 4.24 -6.27
CA PHE A 184 23.19 3.87 -6.91
C PHE A 184 23.19 4.22 -8.40
N ARG A 185 23.50 5.48 -8.75
CA ARG A 185 23.59 5.90 -10.16
C ARG A 185 24.64 5.11 -10.94
N LYS A 186 25.82 4.89 -10.36
CA LYS A 186 26.88 4.11 -11.03
C LYS A 186 26.43 2.68 -11.31
N ILE A 187 25.78 2.05 -10.37
CA ILE A 187 25.26 0.67 -10.51
C ILE A 187 24.16 0.64 -11.58
N THR A 188 23.17 1.52 -11.49
CA THR A 188 22.02 1.52 -12.41
C THR A 188 22.38 1.95 -13.83
N GLN A 189 23.45 2.71 -14.03
CA GLN A 189 23.99 3.05 -15.34
C GLN A 189 24.81 1.95 -15.98
N THR A 190 25.17 0.88 -15.23
CA THR A 190 25.90 -0.25 -15.78
C THR A 190 24.93 -1.19 -16.51
N SER A 191 25.05 -1.28 -17.83
CA SER A 191 24.11 -2.02 -18.70
C SER A 191 23.89 -3.48 -18.29
N ALA A 192 24.94 -4.17 -17.87
CA ALA A 192 24.83 -5.56 -17.40
C ALA A 192 23.97 -5.68 -16.13
N ILE A 193 24.19 -4.80 -15.16
CA ILE A 193 23.42 -4.80 -13.90
C ILE A 193 21.98 -4.40 -14.18
N ARG A 194 21.78 -3.36 -15.01
CA ARG A 194 20.46 -2.93 -15.45
C ARG A 194 19.66 -4.08 -16.08
N ASN A 195 20.28 -4.83 -16.96
CA ASN A 195 19.66 -6.02 -17.58
C ASN A 195 19.30 -7.11 -16.57
N ILE A 196 20.15 -7.38 -15.59
CA ILE A 196 19.85 -8.36 -14.53
C ILE A 196 18.64 -7.89 -13.72
N LEU A 197 18.66 -6.67 -13.23
CA LEU A 197 17.58 -6.14 -12.40
C LEU A 197 16.23 -6.07 -13.15
N SER A 198 16.24 -5.60 -14.39
CA SER A 198 15.01 -5.37 -15.16
C SER A 198 14.45 -6.62 -15.86
N LYS A 199 15.25 -7.65 -16.07
CA LYS A 199 14.81 -8.86 -16.78
C LYS A 199 14.76 -10.08 -15.87
N THR A 200 15.85 -10.37 -15.15
CA THR A 200 15.96 -11.58 -14.33
C THR A 200 15.16 -11.45 -13.03
N MET A 201 15.12 -10.24 -12.47
CA MET A 201 14.42 -9.97 -11.21
C MET A 201 13.05 -9.30 -11.40
N LYS A 202 12.54 -9.22 -12.62
CA LYS A 202 11.25 -8.56 -12.90
C LYS A 202 10.10 -9.22 -12.14
N TRP A 203 10.00 -10.52 -12.17
CA TRP A 203 8.91 -11.28 -11.58
C TRP A 203 9.32 -11.84 -10.22
N THR A 204 9.61 -10.91 -9.30
CA THR A 204 10.12 -11.20 -7.96
C THR A 204 9.15 -10.69 -6.91
N PHE A 205 8.96 -11.46 -5.86
CA PHE A 205 8.31 -10.99 -4.64
C PHE A 205 9.11 -11.41 -3.40
N ILE A 206 8.86 -10.76 -2.30
CA ILE A 206 9.46 -11.08 -1.01
C ILE A 206 8.37 -11.66 -0.12
N ILE A 207 8.69 -12.75 0.57
CA ILE A 207 7.83 -13.34 1.58
C ILE A 207 8.60 -13.54 2.88
N VAL A 208 7.97 -13.22 3.98
CA VAL A 208 8.45 -13.53 5.32
C VAL A 208 7.58 -14.64 5.89
N LEU A 209 8.19 -15.77 6.17
CA LEU A 209 7.56 -16.85 6.91
C LEU A 209 7.83 -16.62 8.40
N ALA A 210 6.84 -16.84 9.24
CA ALA A 210 6.98 -16.71 10.68
C ALA A 210 6.11 -17.75 11.38
N GLY A 211 6.67 -18.45 12.37
CA GLY A 211 5.99 -19.54 13.06
C GLY A 211 6.18 -19.49 14.55
N PHE A 212 5.28 -20.16 15.29
CA PHE A 212 5.33 -20.29 16.73
C PHE A 212 6.14 -21.49 17.21
N SER A 213 6.60 -22.32 16.27
CA SER A 213 7.46 -23.47 16.52
C SER A 213 8.34 -23.76 15.30
N GLU A 214 9.42 -24.47 15.49
CA GLU A 214 10.30 -24.96 14.43
C GLU A 214 9.50 -25.78 13.38
N ARG A 215 8.65 -26.67 13.86
CA ARG A 215 7.80 -27.49 13.00
C ARG A 215 6.86 -26.64 12.11
N ASP A 216 6.35 -25.53 12.63
CA ASP A 216 5.49 -24.61 11.88
C ASP A 216 6.29 -23.92 10.76
N ILE A 217 7.47 -23.41 11.08
CA ILE A 217 8.38 -22.82 10.08
C ILE A 217 8.77 -23.81 9.01
N ASP A 218 9.18 -25.03 9.40
CA ASP A 218 9.58 -26.09 8.46
C ASP A 218 8.44 -26.47 7.53
N PHE A 219 7.21 -26.50 8.03
CA PHE A 219 6.02 -26.74 7.22
C PHE A 219 5.82 -25.62 6.20
N GLN A 220 5.82 -24.35 6.63
CA GLN A 220 5.64 -23.21 5.75
C GLN A 220 6.75 -23.14 4.69
N GLU A 221 8.00 -23.39 5.06
CA GLU A 221 9.13 -23.40 4.14
C GLU A 221 9.03 -24.53 3.11
N SER A 222 8.63 -25.72 3.56
CA SER A 222 8.43 -26.87 2.68
C SER A 222 7.30 -26.65 1.69
N ALA A 223 6.19 -26.04 2.15
CA ALA A 223 5.07 -25.66 1.30
C ALA A 223 5.50 -24.60 0.28
N LEU A 224 6.20 -23.55 0.70
CA LEU A 224 6.72 -22.50 -0.20
C LEU A 224 7.62 -23.10 -1.27
N LYS A 225 8.58 -23.95 -0.89
CA LYS A 225 9.51 -24.61 -1.84
C LYS A 225 8.76 -25.48 -2.87
N LYS A 226 7.73 -26.19 -2.43
CA LYS A 226 6.90 -27.00 -3.33
C LYS A 226 6.14 -26.12 -4.32
N ILE A 227 5.44 -25.09 -3.84
CA ILE A 227 4.69 -24.17 -4.69
C ILE A 227 5.63 -23.53 -5.72
N LEU A 228 6.77 -23.01 -5.30
CA LEU A 228 7.72 -22.42 -6.23
C LEU A 228 8.22 -23.41 -7.28
N ALA A 229 8.48 -24.67 -6.89
CA ALA A 229 8.90 -25.71 -7.84
C ALA A 229 7.82 -26.00 -8.88
N ASP A 230 6.56 -26.06 -8.50
CA ASP A 230 5.43 -26.31 -9.40
C ASP A 230 5.31 -25.21 -10.47
N TYR A 231 5.71 -23.97 -10.15
CA TYR A 231 5.75 -22.82 -11.08
C TYR A 231 7.14 -22.49 -11.63
N ARG A 232 8.11 -23.42 -11.50
CA ARG A 232 9.51 -23.23 -11.98
C ARG A 232 10.20 -22.00 -11.36
N GLY A 233 9.76 -21.62 -10.17
CA GLY A 233 10.32 -20.52 -9.40
C GLY A 233 11.53 -20.97 -8.57
N LEU A 234 12.25 -19.97 -8.09
CA LEU A 234 13.40 -20.13 -7.21
C LEU A 234 13.22 -19.23 -5.99
N SER A 235 13.72 -19.67 -4.84
CA SER A 235 13.83 -18.81 -3.66
C SER A 235 15.30 -18.67 -3.25
N LEU A 236 15.65 -17.48 -2.82
CA LEU A 236 16.90 -17.14 -2.18
C LEU A 236 16.60 -16.70 -0.75
N GLU A 237 17.18 -17.38 0.21
CA GLU A 237 17.06 -16.93 1.60
C GLU A 237 17.88 -15.66 1.80
N MET A 238 17.25 -14.64 2.37
CA MET A 238 17.85 -13.31 2.51
C MET A 238 19.06 -13.32 3.45
N ALA A 239 19.08 -14.23 4.43
CA ALA A 239 20.21 -14.44 5.32
C ALA A 239 21.52 -14.79 4.57
N ASP A 240 21.40 -15.47 3.43
CA ASP A 240 22.55 -15.88 2.60
C ASP A 240 23.09 -14.74 1.73
N VAL A 241 22.45 -13.57 1.76
CA VAL A 241 22.88 -12.40 1.00
C VAL A 241 23.57 -11.39 1.92
N PRO A 242 24.90 -11.32 1.94
CA PRO A 242 25.66 -10.57 2.96
C PRO A 242 25.29 -9.09 3.07
N MET A 243 24.88 -8.44 1.98
CA MET A 243 24.50 -7.01 1.97
C MET A 243 23.06 -6.76 2.38
N LEU A 244 22.18 -7.75 2.28
CA LEU A 244 20.75 -7.61 2.48
C LEU A 244 20.30 -8.22 3.80
N GLY A 245 20.89 -9.34 4.19
CA GLY A 245 20.52 -10.09 5.36
C GLY A 245 20.45 -9.26 6.65
N PRO A 246 21.42 -8.40 6.96
CA PRO A 246 21.37 -7.60 8.16
C PRO A 246 20.40 -6.39 8.11
N VAL A 247 20.12 -5.85 6.92
CA VAL A 247 19.44 -4.55 6.76
C VAL A 247 17.96 -4.71 6.43
N LEU A 248 17.61 -5.61 5.52
CA LEU A 248 16.24 -5.72 5.03
C LEU A 248 15.23 -6.24 6.06
N PRO A 249 15.56 -7.20 6.96
CA PRO A 249 14.56 -7.72 7.90
C PRO A 249 13.91 -6.64 8.76
N LEU A 250 14.70 -5.71 9.29
CA LEU A 250 14.16 -4.62 10.10
C LEU A 250 13.23 -3.72 9.26
N ASN A 251 13.61 -3.44 8.02
CA ASN A 251 12.81 -2.62 7.12
C ASN A 251 11.44 -3.24 6.83
N PHE A 252 11.36 -4.56 6.71
CA PHE A 252 10.09 -5.26 6.51
C PHE A 252 9.27 -5.36 7.80
N LEU A 253 9.87 -5.78 8.89
CA LEU A 253 9.18 -5.96 10.17
C LEU A 253 8.72 -4.64 10.81
N ARG A 254 9.43 -3.54 10.58
CA ARG A 254 9.15 -2.20 11.12
C ARG A 254 8.81 -1.16 10.08
N VAL A 255 8.70 -1.54 8.81
CA VAL A 255 8.40 -0.65 7.68
C VAL A 255 9.19 0.66 7.73
N SER A 256 10.52 0.56 7.80
CA SER A 256 11.42 1.72 7.87
C SER A 256 12.07 2.10 6.53
N ALA A 257 11.75 1.41 5.43
CA ALA A 257 12.37 1.58 4.11
C ALA A 257 11.93 2.84 3.35
N ILE A 258 10.85 3.48 3.75
CA ILE A 258 10.30 4.64 3.06
C ILE A 258 11.33 5.75 2.78
N PRO A 259 12.22 6.11 3.71
CA PRO A 259 13.25 7.11 3.41
C PRO A 259 14.15 6.76 2.21
N ALA A 260 14.27 5.50 1.84
CA ALA A 260 15.05 5.09 0.67
C ALA A 260 14.43 5.57 -0.65
N ILE A 261 13.11 5.62 -0.75
CA ILE A 261 12.39 6.10 -1.93
C ILE A 261 12.77 7.54 -2.25
N PHE A 262 13.02 8.36 -1.24
CA PHE A 262 13.38 9.76 -1.40
C PHE A 262 14.84 10.01 -1.80
N ARG A 263 15.70 8.99 -1.82
CA ARG A 263 17.15 9.17 -2.06
C ARG A 263 17.49 9.73 -3.43
N LEU A 264 16.71 9.46 -4.46
CA LEU A 264 17.01 9.89 -5.82
C LEU A 264 16.69 11.36 -6.05
N GLY A 265 15.52 11.81 -5.69
CA GLY A 265 15.04 13.16 -6.02
C GLY A 265 14.49 13.98 -4.85
N GLY A 266 14.33 13.35 -3.70
CA GLY A 266 13.74 13.99 -2.53
C GLY A 266 12.21 13.92 -2.46
N LEU A 267 11.53 13.69 -3.59
CA LEU A 267 10.09 13.52 -3.67
C LEU A 267 9.69 12.45 -4.69
N PHE A 268 8.48 11.96 -4.54
CA PHE A 268 7.80 11.12 -5.52
C PHE A 268 6.33 11.48 -5.61
N THR A 269 5.72 11.14 -6.73
CA THR A 269 4.26 11.01 -6.86
C THR A 269 3.92 9.56 -7.19
N THR A 270 2.68 9.17 -6.94
CA THR A 270 2.22 7.85 -7.31
C THR A 270 1.04 7.97 -8.26
N ALA A 271 1.04 7.18 -9.33
CA ALA A 271 -0.19 6.78 -9.96
C ALA A 271 -0.79 5.75 -9.02
N LEU A 272 -1.59 6.25 -8.06
CA LEU A 272 -2.01 5.45 -6.94
C LEU A 272 -2.80 4.26 -7.41
N GLY A 273 -2.37 3.14 -6.90
CA GLY A 273 -2.97 1.87 -7.12
C GLY A 273 -4.27 1.73 -6.39
N ARG A 274 -4.85 0.65 -6.61
CA ARG A 274 -6.17 0.24 -6.22
C ARG A 274 -6.10 -1.07 -5.51
N ASN A 275 -7.20 -1.43 -4.93
CA ASN A 275 -7.35 -2.74 -4.33
C ASN A 275 -8.16 -3.59 -5.30
N GLU A 276 -7.46 -4.47 -6.00
CA GLU A 276 -8.02 -5.40 -6.97
C GLU A 276 -7.41 -6.79 -6.78
N THR A 277 -7.78 -7.75 -7.61
CA THR A 277 -7.13 -9.05 -7.64
C THR A 277 -5.65 -8.92 -7.97
N TRP A 278 -4.87 -9.88 -7.53
CA TRP A 278 -3.40 -9.82 -7.67
C TRP A 278 -2.94 -9.75 -9.14
N ASP A 279 -3.54 -10.55 -10.00
CA ASP A 279 -3.27 -10.55 -11.43
C ASP A 279 -3.60 -9.22 -12.10
N THR A 280 -4.75 -8.62 -11.77
CA THR A 280 -5.15 -7.29 -12.26
C THR A 280 -4.18 -6.21 -11.79
N GLN A 281 -3.64 -6.32 -10.58
CA GLN A 281 -2.64 -5.37 -10.08
C GLN A 281 -1.27 -5.57 -10.75
N LEU A 282 -0.93 -6.78 -11.18
CA LEU A 282 0.26 -7.00 -12.02
C LEU A 282 0.11 -6.35 -13.40
N ASP A 283 -1.08 -6.35 -13.98
CA ASP A 283 -1.36 -5.58 -15.22
C ASP A 283 -1.19 -4.08 -14.99
N TRP A 284 -1.65 -3.57 -13.85
CA TRP A 284 -1.47 -2.18 -13.47
C TRP A 284 0.02 -1.81 -13.26
N ALA A 285 0.80 -2.71 -12.69
CA ALA A 285 2.24 -2.52 -12.55
C ALA A 285 2.95 -2.46 -13.91
N ASP A 286 2.54 -3.27 -14.89
CA ASP A 286 3.07 -3.23 -16.26
C ASP A 286 2.75 -1.88 -16.93
N VAL A 287 1.54 -1.36 -16.79
CA VAL A 287 1.17 -0.01 -17.29
C VAL A 287 2.04 1.07 -16.64
N GLY A 288 2.26 0.99 -15.33
CA GLY A 288 3.13 1.93 -14.64
C GLY A 288 4.59 1.86 -15.10
N GLU A 289 5.08 0.67 -15.44
CA GLU A 289 6.42 0.48 -16.02
C GLU A 289 6.51 1.13 -17.41
N GLU A 290 5.50 0.92 -18.27
CA GLU A 290 5.43 1.52 -19.60
C GLU A 290 5.45 3.05 -19.50
N MET A 291 4.51 3.62 -18.76
CA MET A 291 4.41 5.06 -18.53
C MET A 291 5.71 5.66 -17.98
N ARG A 292 6.37 4.96 -17.07
CA ARG A 292 7.61 5.44 -16.45
C ARG A 292 8.77 5.43 -17.43
N LYS A 293 8.94 4.36 -18.22
CA LYS A 293 10.00 4.27 -19.24
C LYS A 293 9.91 5.37 -20.26
N GLU A 294 8.73 5.63 -20.80
CA GLU A 294 8.50 6.74 -21.75
C GLU A 294 8.88 8.10 -21.15
N ARG A 295 8.54 8.33 -19.88
CA ARG A 295 8.84 9.59 -19.18
C ARG A 295 10.30 9.73 -18.80
N ILE A 296 10.98 8.63 -18.47
CA ILE A 296 12.43 8.62 -18.27
C ILE A 296 13.15 9.01 -19.56
N GLU A 297 12.74 8.46 -20.71
CA GLU A 297 13.30 8.79 -22.02
C GLU A 297 13.11 10.26 -22.39
N ARG A 298 11.98 10.87 -22.00
CA ARG A 298 11.70 12.31 -22.18
C ARG A 298 12.35 13.21 -21.12
N GLY A 299 12.97 12.64 -20.09
CA GLY A 299 13.56 13.39 -18.97
C GLY A 299 12.51 14.06 -18.06
N GLU A 300 11.33 13.52 -18.01
CA GLU A 300 10.18 14.02 -17.23
C GLU A 300 10.13 13.46 -15.79
N VAL A 301 10.85 12.37 -15.52
CA VAL A 301 11.01 11.76 -14.21
C VAL A 301 12.43 11.23 -14.04
N LEU A 302 12.82 10.91 -12.81
CA LEU A 302 14.13 10.34 -12.54
C LEU A 302 14.20 8.89 -13.01
N ASP A 303 15.37 8.49 -13.52
CA ASP A 303 15.63 7.12 -13.92
C ASP A 303 15.86 6.22 -12.69
N ASP A 304 14.85 5.46 -12.35
CA ASP A 304 14.86 4.45 -11.28
C ASP A 304 14.80 3.01 -11.81
N LEU A 305 15.22 2.80 -13.07
CA LEU A 305 15.15 1.57 -13.86
C LEU A 305 13.77 1.30 -14.52
N GLY A 306 12.79 2.15 -14.27
CA GLY A 306 11.47 2.05 -14.90
C GLY A 306 10.54 0.98 -14.33
N ASP A 307 10.94 0.25 -13.31
CA ASP A 307 10.09 -0.74 -12.63
C ASP A 307 10.11 -0.47 -11.12
N ASN A 308 9.17 0.32 -10.64
CA ASN A 308 9.10 0.73 -9.24
C ASN A 308 7.65 0.70 -8.71
N PRO A 309 6.95 -0.45 -8.77
CA PRO A 309 5.70 -0.60 -8.06
C PRO A 309 5.96 -0.92 -6.58
N PHE A 310 5.13 -0.37 -5.70
CA PHE A 310 4.90 -0.91 -4.38
C PHE A 310 3.62 -1.73 -4.42
N MET A 311 3.70 -3.00 -4.08
CA MET A 311 2.54 -3.88 -4.06
C MET A 311 2.44 -4.59 -2.72
N ALA A 312 1.26 -4.54 -2.12
CA ALA A 312 0.93 -5.23 -0.89
C ALA A 312 -0.16 -6.27 -1.14
N LEU A 313 -0.05 -7.40 -0.49
CA LEU A 313 -1.00 -8.50 -0.54
C LEU A 313 -1.86 -8.48 0.71
N TYR A 314 -3.15 -8.74 0.56
CA TYR A 314 -4.13 -8.68 1.64
C TYR A 314 -4.79 -10.03 1.90
N GLU A 315 -5.05 -10.30 3.17
CA GLU A 315 -5.95 -11.36 3.63
C GLU A 315 -5.76 -12.67 2.86
N ASN A 316 -4.59 -13.28 3.03
CA ASN A 316 -4.18 -14.51 2.31
C ASN A 316 -4.25 -14.35 0.78
N ASN A 317 -3.79 -13.21 0.29
CA ASN A 317 -3.68 -12.89 -1.13
C ASN A 317 -5.01 -12.86 -1.90
N THR A 318 -6.15 -12.73 -1.21
CA THR A 318 -7.46 -12.65 -1.85
C THR A 318 -7.61 -11.39 -2.71
N PHE A 319 -6.92 -10.33 -2.34
CA PHE A 319 -6.78 -9.10 -3.13
C PHE A 319 -5.46 -8.40 -2.78
N SER A 320 -5.14 -7.36 -3.51
CA SER A 320 -3.86 -6.67 -3.38
C SER A 320 -3.97 -5.18 -3.66
N HIS A 321 -2.93 -4.45 -3.33
CA HIS A 321 -2.74 -3.04 -3.62
C HIS A 321 -1.51 -2.85 -4.48
N CYS A 322 -1.55 -1.89 -5.39
CA CYS A 322 -0.39 -1.50 -6.19
C CYS A 322 -0.28 0.03 -6.30
N GLU A 323 0.88 0.55 -6.02
CA GLU A 323 1.25 1.94 -6.28
C GLU A 323 2.39 1.99 -7.30
N ASN A 324 2.16 2.64 -8.43
CA ASN A 324 3.22 2.96 -9.37
C ASN A 324 3.90 4.26 -8.94
N ILE A 325 5.16 4.18 -8.56
CA ILE A 325 5.93 5.28 -7.98
C ILE A 325 6.73 6.00 -9.07
N PHE A 326 6.55 7.31 -9.16
CA PHE A 326 7.30 8.20 -10.06
C PHE A 326 8.15 9.16 -9.24
N GLN A 327 9.44 9.02 -9.31
CA GLN A 327 10.38 9.90 -8.59
C GLN A 327 10.73 11.14 -9.40
N TYR A 328 10.75 12.30 -8.74
CA TYR A 328 11.03 13.57 -9.41
C TYR A 328 11.86 14.52 -8.52
N ASP A 329 12.58 15.43 -9.15
CA ASP A 329 13.29 16.52 -8.48
C ASP A 329 12.44 17.79 -8.55
N ILE A 330 12.03 18.31 -7.40
CA ILE A 330 11.22 19.54 -7.30
C ILE A 330 11.88 20.79 -7.85
N ARG A 331 13.19 20.75 -8.08
CA ARG A 331 13.96 21.84 -8.68
C ARG A 331 13.98 21.79 -10.20
N ASN A 332 13.46 20.72 -10.78
CA ASN A 332 13.40 20.53 -12.22
C ASN A 332 11.99 20.85 -12.73
N GLN A 333 11.85 21.96 -13.48
CA GLN A 333 10.56 22.40 -13.98
C GLN A 333 9.92 21.39 -14.93
N THR A 334 10.71 20.69 -15.77
CA THR A 334 10.20 19.63 -16.65
C THR A 334 9.54 18.50 -15.84
N HIS A 335 10.13 18.13 -14.70
CA HIS A 335 9.52 17.13 -13.84
C HIS A 335 8.21 17.63 -13.24
N LEU A 336 8.15 18.90 -12.78
CA LEU A 336 6.92 19.46 -12.21
C LEU A 336 5.80 19.55 -13.23
N ASP A 337 6.11 19.97 -14.45
CA ASP A 337 5.13 20.09 -15.53
C ASP A 337 4.55 18.71 -15.92
N ALA A 338 5.35 17.65 -15.82
CA ALA A 338 4.92 16.29 -16.12
C ALA A 338 3.91 15.72 -15.10
N LEU A 339 3.88 16.20 -13.85
CA LEU A 339 3.03 15.63 -12.79
C LEU A 339 1.55 15.66 -13.17
N HIS A 340 1.07 16.74 -13.76
CA HIS A 340 -0.34 16.87 -14.15
C HIS A 340 -0.75 15.81 -15.18
N THR A 341 0.12 15.55 -16.15
CA THR A 341 -0.14 14.58 -17.22
C THR A 341 -0.04 13.14 -16.71
N ILE A 342 0.79 12.85 -15.71
CA ILE A 342 0.86 11.52 -15.05
C ILE A 342 -0.50 11.14 -14.49
N PHE A 343 -1.17 12.04 -13.77
CA PHE A 343 -2.49 11.76 -13.20
C PHE A 343 -3.57 11.53 -14.26
N SER A 344 -3.63 12.37 -15.27
CA SER A 344 -4.60 12.25 -16.35
C SER A 344 -4.43 10.97 -17.14
N GLU A 345 -3.19 10.64 -17.50
CA GLU A 345 -2.86 9.42 -18.21
C GLU A 345 -3.15 8.17 -17.37
N SER A 346 -2.75 8.14 -16.10
CA SER A 346 -3.03 7.01 -15.21
C SER A 346 -4.53 6.78 -15.03
N THR A 347 -5.34 7.84 -15.01
CA THR A 347 -6.80 7.73 -14.94
C THR A 347 -7.37 7.07 -16.19
N ILE A 348 -6.92 7.52 -17.38
CA ILE A 348 -7.34 6.95 -18.66
C ILE A 348 -6.97 5.47 -18.73
N ARG A 349 -5.72 5.14 -18.44
CA ARG A 349 -5.23 3.75 -18.45
C ARG A 349 -5.99 2.86 -17.48
N ALA A 350 -6.36 3.39 -16.33
CA ALA A 350 -7.15 2.65 -15.35
C ALA A 350 -8.56 2.32 -15.86
N ILE A 351 -9.22 3.28 -16.50
CA ILE A 351 -10.54 3.05 -17.12
C ILE A 351 -10.41 2.02 -18.24
N GLU A 352 -9.37 2.09 -19.06
CA GLU A 352 -9.10 1.11 -20.13
C GLU A 352 -8.96 -0.31 -19.58
N LEU A 353 -8.31 -0.48 -18.43
CA LEU A 353 -8.15 -1.78 -17.75
C LEU A 353 -9.35 -2.22 -16.92
N CYS A 354 -10.47 -1.52 -16.96
CA CYS A 354 -11.62 -1.76 -16.09
C CYS A 354 -11.32 -1.67 -14.59
N GLN A 355 -10.26 -0.98 -14.22
CA GLN A 355 -9.94 -0.75 -12.81
C GLN A 355 -10.66 0.50 -12.29
N GLU A 356 -10.93 0.52 -10.99
CA GLU A 356 -11.49 1.71 -10.36
C GLU A 356 -10.49 2.87 -10.46
N PRO A 357 -10.83 3.97 -11.13
CA PRO A 357 -10.00 5.17 -11.13
C PRO A 357 -10.01 5.79 -9.74
N LEU A 358 -8.85 6.30 -9.31
CA LEU A 358 -8.66 6.81 -7.96
C LEU A 358 -9.39 8.12 -7.70
N SER A 359 -10.71 8.05 -7.63
CA SER A 359 -11.57 9.21 -7.42
C SER A 359 -11.46 9.80 -6.01
N SER A 360 -10.98 9.03 -5.03
CA SER A 360 -10.98 9.45 -3.63
C SER A 360 -9.89 10.46 -3.27
N PHE A 361 -8.82 10.59 -4.06
CA PHE A 361 -7.74 11.54 -3.81
C PHE A 361 -7.75 12.76 -4.72
N ASP A 362 -8.43 12.68 -5.85
CA ASP A 362 -8.52 13.80 -6.76
C ASP A 362 -9.96 14.27 -6.83
N LEU A 363 -10.22 15.40 -6.18
CA LEU A 363 -11.53 16.07 -6.20
C LEU A 363 -12.04 16.29 -7.62
N ARG A 364 -11.13 16.52 -8.57
CA ARG A 364 -11.44 16.79 -9.97
C ARG A 364 -12.06 15.58 -10.68
N LEU A 365 -11.78 14.38 -10.18
CA LEU A 365 -12.22 13.14 -10.82
C LEU A 365 -13.61 12.68 -10.37
N ARG A 366 -14.10 13.12 -9.23
CA ARG A 366 -15.29 12.57 -8.60
C ARG A 366 -16.55 12.68 -9.44
N LYS A 367 -16.86 13.90 -9.88
CA LYS A 367 -18.03 14.12 -10.71
C LYS A 367 -17.92 13.37 -12.03
N LEU A 368 -16.74 13.40 -12.63
CA LEU A 368 -16.45 12.76 -13.91
C LEU A 368 -16.61 11.24 -13.83
N LEU A 369 -16.09 10.62 -12.76
CA LEU A 369 -16.07 9.16 -12.61
C LEU A 369 -17.29 8.62 -11.86
N SER A 370 -18.10 9.47 -11.24
CA SER A 370 -19.32 9.07 -10.53
C SER A 370 -20.19 8.10 -11.32
N PRO A 371 -20.41 8.28 -12.63
CA PRO A 371 -21.19 7.33 -13.41
C PRO A 371 -20.61 5.92 -13.52
N LEU A 372 -19.29 5.76 -13.33
CA LEU A 372 -18.62 4.46 -13.38
C LEU A 372 -18.65 3.75 -12.03
N LEU A 373 -18.91 4.48 -10.95
CA LEU A 373 -18.97 3.97 -9.58
C LEU A 373 -20.40 3.58 -9.15
N GLY A 374 -21.32 3.43 -10.09
CA GLY A 374 -22.72 3.21 -9.80
C GLY A 374 -23.30 4.38 -8.99
N ASN A 375 -24.02 4.10 -7.94
CA ASN A 375 -24.60 5.14 -7.07
C ASN A 375 -23.72 5.46 -5.85
N TYR A 376 -22.46 5.08 -5.84
CA TYR A 376 -21.60 5.20 -4.66
C TYR A 376 -21.48 6.65 -4.18
N ASN A 377 -21.17 7.58 -5.07
CA ASN A 377 -21.03 9.01 -4.72
C ASN A 377 -22.35 9.62 -4.24
N HIS A 378 -23.47 9.20 -4.80
CA HIS A 378 -24.78 9.63 -4.33
C HIS A 378 -25.01 9.23 -2.87
N TRP A 379 -24.74 7.98 -2.53
CA TRP A 379 -24.89 7.51 -1.14
C TRP A 379 -23.88 8.14 -0.18
N GLN A 380 -22.64 8.37 -0.60
CA GLN A 380 -21.67 9.12 0.21
C GLN A 380 -22.17 10.53 0.52
N LYS A 381 -22.74 11.20 -0.47
CA LYS A 381 -23.37 12.52 -0.25
C LYS A 381 -24.53 12.45 0.73
N GLN A 382 -25.41 11.47 0.63
CA GLN A 382 -26.51 11.28 1.56
C GLN A 382 -25.99 11.05 3.00
N ILE A 383 -24.95 10.26 3.18
CA ILE A 383 -24.32 10.02 4.47
C ILE A 383 -23.72 11.32 5.03
N SER A 384 -22.94 12.04 4.21
CA SER A 384 -22.35 13.33 4.61
C SER A 384 -23.42 14.34 5.04
N GLN A 385 -24.48 14.48 4.27
CA GLN A 385 -25.57 15.43 4.59
C GLN A 385 -26.30 15.08 5.89
N ASN A 386 -26.36 13.80 6.26
CA ASN A 386 -26.97 13.39 7.52
C ASN A 386 -26.03 13.58 8.72
N ILE A 387 -24.73 13.40 8.54
CA ILE A 387 -23.73 13.53 9.61
C ILE A 387 -23.31 15.00 9.80
N ASP A 388 -23.24 15.75 8.72
CA ASP A 388 -22.75 17.13 8.66
C ASP A 388 -23.66 18.01 7.79
N PRO A 389 -24.89 18.27 8.24
CA PRO A 389 -25.83 19.08 7.47
C PRO A 389 -25.39 20.52 7.25
N GLU A 390 -24.56 21.06 8.14
CA GLU A 390 -24.06 22.43 8.09
C GLU A 390 -22.74 22.56 7.30
N GLY A 391 -22.13 21.44 6.87
CA GLY A 391 -20.85 21.44 6.17
C GLY A 391 -19.68 21.92 7.02
N ALA A 392 -19.70 21.63 8.32
CA ALA A 392 -18.68 22.07 9.27
C ALA A 392 -17.38 21.28 9.18
N ALA A 393 -17.44 20.03 8.69
CA ALA A 393 -16.28 19.22 8.35
C ALA A 393 -15.93 19.35 6.87
N ASP A 394 -14.79 18.78 6.44
CA ASP A 394 -14.39 18.76 5.02
C ASP A 394 -15.22 17.74 4.23
N THR A 395 -16.46 18.07 3.94
CA THR A 395 -17.43 17.23 3.24
C THR A 395 -17.19 17.18 1.73
N GLY A 396 -16.42 18.11 1.17
CA GLY A 396 -16.11 18.17 -0.26
C GLY A 396 -15.31 16.97 -0.76
N PHE A 397 -14.58 16.29 0.12
CA PHE A 397 -13.65 15.25 -0.29
C PHE A 397 -14.31 14.05 -1.01
N TYR A 398 -15.52 13.65 -0.64
CA TYR A 398 -16.25 12.56 -1.31
C TYR A 398 -17.41 13.02 -2.18
N CYS A 399 -17.85 14.25 -2.00
CA CYS A 399 -19.15 14.71 -2.47
C CYS A 399 -19.08 15.98 -3.33
N ASP A 400 -17.89 16.44 -3.71
CA ASP A 400 -17.76 17.65 -4.53
C ASP A 400 -18.34 17.39 -5.93
N GLU A 401 -19.26 18.26 -6.35
CA GLU A 401 -19.94 18.24 -7.64
C GLU A 401 -19.38 19.25 -8.63
N LYS A 402 -18.29 19.94 -8.28
CA LYS A 402 -17.69 20.92 -9.18
C LYS A 402 -17.10 20.24 -10.42
N ASP A 403 -17.20 20.92 -11.52
CA ASP A 403 -16.54 20.50 -12.76
C ASP A 403 -15.08 20.94 -12.73
N TYR A 404 -14.19 19.99 -12.85
CA TYR A 404 -12.76 20.22 -12.96
C TYR A 404 -12.25 19.68 -14.28
N ASP A 405 -11.40 20.45 -14.95
CA ASP A 405 -10.66 19.96 -16.10
C ASP A 405 -9.40 19.23 -15.64
N ILE A 406 -9.44 17.89 -15.67
CA ILE A 406 -8.29 17.05 -15.31
C ILE A 406 -7.27 16.90 -16.42
N THR A 407 -7.62 17.35 -17.64
CA THR A 407 -6.80 17.16 -18.84
C THR A 407 -5.81 18.31 -19.06
N GLY A 408 -5.85 19.32 -18.18
CA GLY A 408 -5.01 20.50 -18.30
C GLY A 408 -5.27 21.31 -19.58
N GLY A 409 -6.50 21.23 -20.10
CA GLY A 409 -6.89 21.88 -21.36
C GLY A 409 -6.51 21.10 -22.63
N ASN A 410 -6.01 19.85 -22.49
CA ASN A 410 -5.71 19.02 -23.66
C ASN A 410 -7.00 18.43 -24.27
N PRO A 411 -7.39 18.86 -25.50
CA PRO A 411 -8.66 18.42 -26.10
C PRO A 411 -8.69 16.92 -26.43
N GLU A 412 -7.57 16.35 -26.86
CA GLU A 412 -7.50 14.93 -27.23
C GLU A 412 -7.68 14.02 -26.00
N LEU A 413 -7.06 14.37 -24.88
CA LEU A 413 -7.24 13.66 -23.64
C LEU A 413 -8.68 13.78 -23.12
N LYS A 414 -9.30 14.94 -23.28
CA LYS A 414 -10.69 15.18 -22.89
C LYS A 414 -11.64 14.33 -23.71
N GLU A 415 -11.54 14.35 -25.03
CA GLU A 415 -12.36 13.54 -25.94
C GLU A 415 -12.21 12.04 -25.64
N LYS A 416 -10.97 11.58 -25.49
CA LYS A 416 -10.68 10.18 -25.14
C LYS A 416 -11.34 9.77 -23.83
N LEU A 417 -11.26 10.60 -22.80
CA LEU A 417 -11.83 10.33 -21.49
C LEU A 417 -13.36 10.30 -21.53
N GLU A 418 -13.99 11.27 -22.19
CA GLU A 418 -15.46 11.33 -22.35
C GLU A 418 -15.99 10.09 -23.11
N LYS A 419 -15.30 9.67 -24.15
CA LYS A 419 -15.61 8.47 -24.92
C LYS A 419 -15.53 7.21 -24.06
N LEU A 420 -14.45 7.01 -23.34
CA LEU A 420 -14.26 5.86 -22.44
C LEU A 420 -15.34 5.78 -21.36
N ILE A 421 -15.69 6.92 -20.77
CA ILE A 421 -16.76 6.98 -19.76
C ILE A 421 -18.11 6.61 -20.38
N ALA A 422 -18.42 7.11 -21.58
CA ALA A 422 -19.66 6.80 -22.27
C ALA A 422 -19.76 5.30 -22.62
N GLU A 423 -18.69 4.71 -23.12
CA GLU A 423 -18.61 3.27 -23.42
C GLU A 423 -18.82 2.42 -22.18
N ARG A 424 -18.24 2.79 -21.05
CA ARG A 424 -18.37 2.07 -19.79
C ARG A 424 -19.74 2.17 -19.13
N LYS A 425 -20.43 3.29 -19.31
CA LYS A 425 -21.82 3.45 -18.84
C LYS A 425 -22.81 2.50 -19.52
N SER A 426 -22.47 1.99 -20.69
CA SER A 426 -23.32 1.09 -21.47
C SER A 426 -23.16 -0.38 -21.10
N LEU A 427 -22.19 -0.72 -20.25
CA LEU A 427 -21.95 -2.05 -19.67
C LEU A 427 -22.64 -2.19 -18.32
#